data_53e7c5d64ea6309f8148f54ea2e57f9e
#
_entry.id   53e7c5d64ea6309f8148f54ea2e57f9e
#
_cell.length_a   1.000
_cell.length_b   1.000
_cell.length_c   1.000
_cell.angle_alpha   90.00
_cell.angle_beta   90.00
_cell.angle_gamma   90.00
#
_symmetry.space_group_name_H-M   'P 1'
#
loop_
_entity.id
_entity.type
_entity.pdbx_description
1 polymer ?
#
loop_
_entity_poly.entity_id
_entity_poly.type
_entity_poly.pdbx_seq_one_letter_code
_entity_poly.pdbx_strand_id
1 'polypeptide(L)'
;MRLRDDHKIGLVNALLLVGLTVGTGALVYAAMKDEVESSLGRGLKVTLRESAHHLISGLEDAKEDTHGAASRPFLIKSFYQISVNPGSVIDLQNLKLNIDSLLEAGFTAASAYDIHGKELASMGHFMPDLETSFSLKNDTSAIIMWDSKSKSLYVRVTESVLNFDQHKVGSLTTEKNLKDLTRGSILHRSIGKTGEFMLCESVMNSSNEMDCLLIRESGSEFKRLPRIVNNQPLPMNFALNGKTGVISTKDYRQIPVVAAYQGLTDLNLGMVLKLDEKELYESTNVYLYGIFLYISIAAVLGWILLYWLVLPLVYKLVKSESNLRDLVAYQEGVREEERRRIAREIHDQMGGDLSGINSHLSVAIDHSKKMDLTPDPHIVSAAELAVSAMNSMRNTINELHPPILRNFGIWEALRWHCSQIEKRENLQCVLVIDELTESINIGPDLGTSIFRMAQESITNVIRHANASRITIHARIQDGIVAIEISDDGIGTPTDLESSQNSMGITGMRERCLLRKGSIEIKSTQKQGTTVAIQLPIGDSIDN
;
A
#
# COMPACT_ATOMS: atom_id res chain seq x y z
N MET A 1 -23.21 -12.18 -22.70
CA MET A 1 -22.93 -11.94 -21.27
C MET A 1 -21.42 -11.83 -20.96
N ARG A 2 -20.51 -12.51 -21.69
CA ARG A 2 -19.04 -12.52 -21.45
C ARG A 2 -18.29 -11.19 -21.70
N LEU A 3 -18.63 -10.43 -22.72
CA LEU A 3 -18.01 -9.11 -23.03
C LEU A 3 -18.18 -8.05 -21.92
N ARG A 4 -19.13 -8.24 -21.02
CA ARG A 4 -19.43 -7.32 -19.91
C ARG A 4 -18.51 -7.52 -18.69
N ASP A 5 -17.94 -8.72 -18.55
CA ASP A 5 -17.05 -9.04 -17.40
C ASP A 5 -15.59 -8.67 -17.70
N ASP A 6 -15.15 -8.74 -18.96
CA ASP A 6 -13.82 -8.29 -19.39
C ASP A 6 -13.63 -6.78 -19.19
N HIS A 7 -14.68 -5.99 -19.46
CA HIS A 7 -14.67 -4.55 -19.18
C HIS A 7 -14.65 -4.24 -17.68
N LYS A 8 -15.28 -5.06 -16.84
CA LYS A 8 -15.25 -4.89 -15.38
C LYS A 8 -13.87 -5.16 -14.81
N ILE A 9 -13.17 -6.20 -15.27
CA ILE A 9 -11.80 -6.53 -14.85
C ILE A 9 -10.85 -5.41 -15.25
N GLY A 10 -10.96 -4.90 -16.48
CA GLY A 10 -10.17 -3.76 -16.95
C GLY A 10 -10.42 -2.49 -16.14
N LEU A 11 -11.68 -2.21 -15.79
CA LEU A 11 -12.08 -1.05 -14.98
C LEU A 11 -11.58 -1.15 -13.52
N VAL A 12 -11.69 -2.32 -12.91
CA VAL A 12 -11.19 -2.57 -11.54
C VAL A 12 -9.68 -2.40 -11.48
N ASN A 13 -8.94 -2.94 -12.46
CA ASN A 13 -7.49 -2.78 -12.52
C ASN A 13 -7.07 -1.32 -12.76
N ALA A 14 -7.79 -0.58 -13.60
CA ALA A 14 -7.55 0.85 -13.80
C ALA A 14 -7.81 1.66 -12.52
N LEU A 15 -8.90 1.39 -11.81
CA LEU A 15 -9.22 2.03 -10.53
C LEU A 15 -8.19 1.72 -9.44
N LEU A 16 -7.72 0.48 -9.35
CA LEU A 16 -6.66 0.08 -8.43
C LEU A 16 -5.34 0.79 -8.73
N LEU A 17 -4.96 0.90 -10.01
CA LEU A 17 -3.73 1.58 -10.43
C LEU A 17 -3.79 3.09 -10.15
N VAL A 18 -4.93 3.74 -10.43
CA VAL A 18 -5.17 5.15 -10.11
C VAL A 18 -5.14 5.35 -8.59
N GLY A 19 -5.82 4.51 -7.82
CA GLY A 19 -5.82 4.58 -6.36
C GLY A 19 -4.41 4.42 -5.76
N LEU A 20 -3.63 3.48 -6.27
CA LEU A 20 -2.22 3.28 -5.85
C LEU A 20 -1.35 4.49 -6.21
N THR A 21 -1.51 5.03 -7.43
CA THR A 21 -0.72 6.19 -7.90
C THR A 21 -1.03 7.45 -7.09
N VAL A 22 -2.32 7.72 -6.83
CA VAL A 22 -2.74 8.86 -6.00
C VAL A 22 -2.30 8.65 -4.55
N GLY A 23 -2.46 7.45 -3.99
CA GLY A 23 -2.06 7.14 -2.63
C GLY A 23 -0.54 7.26 -2.40
N THR A 24 0.28 6.72 -3.31
CA THR A 24 1.74 6.87 -3.25
C THR A 24 2.17 8.32 -3.45
N GLY A 25 1.55 9.06 -4.38
CA GLY A 25 1.81 10.47 -4.59
C GLY A 25 1.51 11.33 -3.36
N ALA A 26 0.38 11.10 -2.70
CA ALA A 26 0.02 11.78 -1.46
C ALA A 26 0.98 11.48 -0.30
N LEU A 27 1.42 10.22 -0.17
CA LEU A 27 2.38 9.78 0.85
C LEU A 27 3.76 10.42 0.64
N VAL A 28 4.25 10.45 -0.60
CA VAL A 28 5.53 11.09 -0.95
C VAL A 28 5.45 12.59 -0.70
N TYR A 29 4.35 13.24 -1.07
CA TYR A 29 4.14 14.67 -0.81
C TYR A 29 4.17 14.99 0.69
N ALA A 30 3.45 14.21 1.51
CA ALA A 30 3.41 14.41 2.96
C ALA A 30 4.80 14.21 3.60
N ALA A 31 5.52 13.15 3.22
CA ALA A 31 6.86 12.87 3.72
C ALA A 31 7.88 13.95 3.31
N MET A 32 7.85 14.41 2.06
CA MET A 32 8.71 15.50 1.61
C MET A 32 8.41 16.82 2.30
N LYS A 33 7.14 17.12 2.53
CA LYS A 33 6.75 18.33 3.24
C LYS A 33 7.36 18.39 4.63
N ASP A 34 7.20 17.32 5.41
CA ASP A 34 7.75 17.22 6.77
C ASP A 34 9.28 17.31 6.78
N GLU A 35 9.96 16.61 5.87
CA GLU A 35 11.44 16.65 5.76
C GLU A 35 11.96 18.02 5.36
N VAL A 36 11.30 18.70 4.41
CA VAL A 36 11.70 20.05 3.97
C VAL A 36 11.51 21.06 5.10
N GLU A 37 10.38 21.06 5.80
CA GLU A 37 10.14 21.91 6.96
C GLU A 37 11.16 21.67 8.08
N SER A 38 11.44 20.42 8.40
CA SER A 38 12.38 20.06 9.46
C SER A 38 13.83 20.41 9.10
N SER A 39 14.24 20.16 7.86
CA SER A 39 15.58 20.46 7.38
C SER A 39 15.84 21.97 7.33
N LEU A 40 14.91 22.72 6.75
CA LEU A 40 15.01 24.17 6.74
C LEU A 40 14.95 24.77 8.13
N GLY A 41 14.03 24.29 8.98
CA GLY A 41 13.95 24.72 10.37
C GLY A 41 15.26 24.54 11.13
N ARG A 42 15.95 23.42 10.91
CA ARG A 42 17.32 23.20 11.45
C ARG A 42 18.30 24.23 10.90
N GLY A 43 18.29 24.49 9.60
CA GLY A 43 19.14 25.51 8.96
C GLY A 43 18.92 26.90 9.54
N LEU A 44 17.64 27.37 9.58
CA LEU A 44 17.29 28.67 10.15
C LEU A 44 17.71 28.78 11.63
N LYS A 45 17.54 27.71 12.41
CA LYS A 45 17.95 27.69 13.83
C LYS A 45 19.47 27.82 13.99
N VAL A 46 20.26 27.16 13.16
CA VAL A 46 21.73 27.27 13.19
C VAL A 46 22.15 28.70 12.83
N THR A 47 21.65 29.25 11.73
CA THR A 47 21.96 30.62 11.31
C THR A 47 21.56 31.64 12.37
N LEU A 48 20.39 31.48 12.98
CA LEU A 48 19.94 32.39 14.04
C LEU A 48 20.82 32.30 15.28
N ARG A 49 21.27 31.09 15.65
CA ARG A 49 22.17 30.87 16.78
C ARG A 49 23.54 31.52 16.56
N GLU A 50 24.07 31.39 15.35
CA GLU A 50 25.33 32.05 14.97
C GLU A 50 25.17 33.57 15.03
N SER A 51 24.07 34.13 14.48
CA SER A 51 23.77 35.56 14.56
C SER A 51 23.65 36.06 16.00
N ALA A 52 23.01 35.27 16.87
CA ALA A 52 22.90 35.60 18.28
C ALA A 52 24.27 35.61 18.99
N HIS A 53 25.12 34.63 18.68
CA HIS A 53 26.48 34.57 19.23
C HIS A 53 27.32 35.75 18.79
N HIS A 54 27.28 36.12 17.50
CA HIS A 54 27.99 37.30 16.99
C HIS A 54 27.50 38.60 17.59
N LEU A 55 26.17 38.74 17.85
CA LEU A 55 25.63 39.91 18.53
C LEU A 55 26.15 40.03 19.95
N ILE A 56 26.10 38.92 20.72
CA ILE A 56 26.55 38.89 22.10
C ILE A 56 28.05 39.16 22.18
N SER A 57 28.85 38.43 21.42
CA SER A 57 30.32 38.59 21.39
C SER A 57 30.72 39.99 20.95
N GLY A 58 30.08 40.55 19.90
CA GLY A 58 30.37 41.89 19.43
C GLY A 58 29.99 42.97 20.44
N LEU A 59 28.95 42.75 21.25
CA LEU A 59 28.59 43.66 22.36
C LEU A 59 29.60 43.55 23.50
N GLU A 60 30.02 42.36 23.87
CA GLU A 60 31.03 42.11 24.94
C GLU A 60 32.38 42.72 24.52
N ASP A 61 32.83 42.48 23.29
CA ASP A 61 34.05 43.05 22.73
C ASP A 61 34.00 44.61 22.74
N ALA A 62 32.86 45.19 22.37
CA ALA A 62 32.70 46.63 22.38
C ALA A 62 32.78 47.24 23.82
N LYS A 63 32.24 46.54 24.80
CA LYS A 63 32.33 46.91 26.22
C LYS A 63 33.75 46.81 26.75
N GLU A 64 34.41 45.65 26.49
CA GLU A 64 35.78 45.43 26.94
C GLU A 64 36.76 46.44 26.29
N ASP A 65 36.62 46.68 24.98
CA ASP A 65 37.42 47.67 24.29
C ASP A 65 37.19 49.10 24.85
N THR A 66 35.93 49.47 25.16
CA THR A 66 35.60 50.76 25.77
C THR A 66 36.15 50.88 27.17
N HIS A 67 35.98 49.86 27.98
CA HIS A 67 36.56 49.78 29.34
C HIS A 67 38.11 49.90 29.29
N GLY A 68 38.74 49.13 28.41
CA GLY A 68 40.17 49.20 28.17
C GLY A 68 40.62 50.60 27.71
N ALA A 69 39.84 51.26 26.84
CA ALA A 69 40.10 52.64 26.44
C ALA A 69 39.97 53.62 27.62
N ALA A 70 38.87 53.54 28.40
CA ALA A 70 38.61 54.38 29.57
C ALA A 70 39.65 54.23 30.66
N SER A 71 40.30 53.06 30.76
CA SER A 71 41.33 52.75 31.75
C SER A 71 42.75 53.11 31.29
N ARG A 72 42.94 53.70 30.11
CA ARG A 72 44.28 54.08 29.65
C ARG A 72 44.88 55.18 30.51
N PRO A 73 46.13 55.02 31.03
CA PRO A 73 46.75 56.01 31.94
C PRO A 73 46.79 57.43 31.38
N PHE A 74 47.05 57.57 30.09
CA PHE A 74 47.06 58.87 29.43
C PHE A 74 45.70 59.53 29.35
N LEU A 75 44.66 58.74 29.13
CA LEU A 75 43.27 59.24 29.09
C LEU A 75 42.86 59.71 30.51
N ILE A 76 43.07 58.86 31.52
CA ILE A 76 42.81 59.19 32.93
C ILE A 76 43.53 60.47 33.36
N LYS A 77 44.81 60.57 33.00
CA LYS A 77 45.61 61.75 33.32
C LYS A 77 45.02 63.01 32.65
N SER A 78 44.62 62.95 31.38
CA SER A 78 44.00 64.08 30.68
C SER A 78 42.70 64.49 31.32
N PHE A 79 41.84 63.56 31.69
CA PHE A 79 40.60 63.84 32.43
C PHE A 79 40.86 64.49 33.78
N TYR A 80 41.81 63.97 34.55
CA TYR A 80 42.18 64.49 35.83
C TYR A 80 42.72 65.93 35.72
N GLN A 81 43.61 66.20 34.77
CA GLN A 81 44.16 67.55 34.53
C GLN A 81 43.07 68.56 34.18
N ILE A 82 42.13 68.20 33.31
CA ILE A 82 41.00 69.04 32.94
C ILE A 82 40.05 69.27 34.12
N SER A 83 39.86 68.25 35.01
CA SER A 83 39.01 68.43 36.19
C SER A 83 39.63 69.40 37.21
N VAL A 84 40.94 69.47 37.27
CA VAL A 84 41.68 70.40 38.17
C VAL A 84 41.77 71.78 37.50
N ASN A 85 41.96 71.87 36.18
CA ASN A 85 42.08 73.12 35.44
C ASN A 85 41.19 73.17 34.20
N PRO A 86 39.90 73.49 34.36
CA PRO A 86 38.91 73.35 33.26
C PRO A 86 39.12 74.25 32.04
N GLY A 87 40.07 75.18 32.05
CA GLY A 87 40.40 76.09 30.96
C GLY A 87 41.66 75.78 30.17
N SER A 88 42.37 74.72 30.49
CA SER A 88 43.65 74.33 29.87
C SER A 88 43.46 73.88 28.41
N VAL A 89 43.87 74.69 27.47
CA VAL A 89 43.80 74.41 26.02
C VAL A 89 44.70 73.21 25.69
N ILE A 90 45.86 73.08 26.36
CA ILE A 90 46.83 72.02 26.15
C ILE A 90 46.24 70.65 26.58
N ASP A 91 45.60 70.60 27.72
CA ASP A 91 45.00 69.35 28.24
C ASP A 91 43.79 68.92 27.41
N LEU A 92 43.00 69.83 26.91
CA LEU A 92 41.92 69.57 25.95
C LEU A 92 42.49 69.04 24.62
N GLN A 93 43.61 69.61 24.14
CA GLN A 93 44.25 69.14 22.92
C GLN A 93 44.84 67.75 23.07
N ASN A 94 45.46 67.46 24.22
CA ASN A 94 45.93 66.11 24.57
C ASN A 94 44.81 65.10 24.68
N LEU A 95 43.67 65.45 25.33
CA LEU A 95 42.48 64.62 25.36
C LEU A 95 41.97 64.28 23.99
N LYS A 96 41.90 65.33 23.12
CA LYS A 96 41.44 65.16 21.72
C LYS A 96 42.33 64.18 20.94
N LEU A 97 43.66 64.26 21.05
CA LEU A 97 44.61 63.32 20.44
C LEU A 97 44.46 61.88 20.99
N ASN A 98 44.20 61.74 22.28
CA ASN A 98 43.96 60.46 22.89
C ASN A 98 42.66 59.81 22.35
N ILE A 99 41.62 60.59 22.16
CA ILE A 99 40.33 60.14 21.62
C ILE A 99 40.50 59.79 20.12
N ASP A 100 41.26 60.59 19.37
CA ASP A 100 41.52 60.32 17.95
C ASP A 100 42.18 58.98 17.72
N SER A 101 43.09 58.57 18.62
CA SER A 101 43.76 57.28 18.55
C SER A 101 42.79 56.09 18.75
N LEU A 102 41.57 56.31 19.28
CA LEU A 102 40.57 55.26 19.39
C LEU A 102 39.93 54.94 18.03
N LEU A 103 39.88 55.88 17.09
CA LEU A 103 39.41 55.62 15.75
C LEU A 103 40.32 54.66 15.02
N GLU A 104 41.66 54.78 15.24
CA GLU A 104 42.66 53.83 14.71
C GLU A 104 42.50 52.43 15.35
N ALA A 105 42.01 52.39 16.59
CA ALA A 105 41.71 51.14 17.30
C ALA A 105 40.39 50.44 16.88
N GLY A 106 39.68 51.02 15.86
CA GLY A 106 38.48 50.42 15.26
C GLY A 106 37.16 50.94 15.78
N PHE A 107 37.14 51.98 16.62
CA PHE A 107 35.92 52.68 16.95
C PHE A 107 35.49 53.60 15.76
N THR A 108 34.18 53.77 15.58
CA THR A 108 33.62 54.70 14.56
C THR A 108 33.47 56.11 15.05
N ALA A 109 33.27 56.28 16.37
CA ALA A 109 33.22 57.55 17.06
C ALA A 109 33.60 57.37 18.54
N ALA A 110 34.15 58.42 19.12
CA ALA A 110 34.43 58.48 20.56
C ALA A 110 34.24 59.93 21.06
N SER A 111 33.65 60.08 22.27
CA SER A 111 33.40 61.35 22.91
C SER A 111 33.69 61.26 24.41
N ALA A 112 34.33 62.28 24.92
CA ALA A 112 34.63 62.41 26.37
C ALA A 112 33.73 63.48 26.99
N TYR A 113 33.18 63.15 28.14
CA TYR A 113 32.30 64.04 28.91
C TYR A 113 32.85 64.26 30.32
N ASP A 114 32.69 65.45 30.85
CA ASP A 114 33.00 65.73 32.25
C ASP A 114 32.01 65.06 33.22
N ILE A 115 32.22 65.29 34.53
CA ILE A 115 31.34 64.73 35.60
C ILE A 115 29.90 65.28 35.53
N HIS A 116 29.70 66.40 34.87
CA HIS A 116 28.42 67.10 34.70
C HIS A 116 27.73 66.75 33.38
N GLY A 117 28.35 65.91 32.54
CA GLY A 117 27.85 65.50 31.26
C GLY A 117 28.10 66.48 30.10
N LYS A 118 29.01 67.51 30.32
CA LYS A 118 29.41 68.43 29.25
C LYS A 118 30.46 67.75 28.37
N GLU A 119 30.28 67.79 27.08
CA GLU A 119 31.25 67.28 26.10
C GLU A 119 32.56 68.07 26.15
N LEU A 120 33.67 67.37 26.36
CA LEU A 120 35.02 67.92 26.40
C LEU A 120 35.73 67.79 25.04
N ALA A 121 35.55 66.66 24.41
CA ALA A 121 36.13 66.35 23.10
C ALA A 121 35.32 65.28 22.40
N SER A 122 35.22 65.37 21.10
CA SER A 122 34.52 64.38 20.26
C SER A 122 35.27 64.17 18.96
N MET A 123 35.36 62.91 18.52
CA MET A 123 36.01 62.50 17.27
C MET A 123 35.15 61.45 16.59
N GLY A 124 35.21 61.43 15.24
CA GLY A 124 34.32 60.57 14.42
C GLY A 124 32.93 61.16 14.29
N HIS A 125 32.01 60.38 13.78
CA HIS A 125 30.60 60.77 13.63
C HIS A 125 29.74 59.76 14.33
N PHE A 126 29.16 60.18 15.47
CA PHE A 126 28.14 59.40 16.12
C PHE A 126 26.90 59.30 15.31
N MET A 127 26.27 58.13 15.30
CA MET A 127 24.94 57.98 14.78
C MET A 127 23.98 58.89 15.58
N PRO A 128 23.07 59.63 14.93
CA PRO A 128 22.07 60.38 15.64
C PRO A 128 21.21 59.49 16.52
N ASP A 129 20.89 59.98 17.74
CA ASP A 129 19.96 59.27 18.64
C ASP A 129 18.57 59.31 18.04
N LEU A 130 18.28 58.32 17.20
CA LEU A 130 17.01 58.20 16.49
C LEU A 130 16.23 56.97 16.99
N GLU A 131 14.96 56.97 16.65
CA GLU A 131 13.89 55.99 16.93
C GLU A 131 14.25 54.48 16.68
N THR A 132 15.51 54.20 16.37
CA THR A 132 16.04 52.88 15.98
C THR A 132 17.06 52.30 16.96
N SER A 133 16.86 52.52 18.26
CA SER A 133 17.77 52.04 19.28
C SER A 133 17.07 51.05 20.24
N PHE A 134 17.81 50.05 20.68
CA PHE A 134 17.41 49.12 21.72
C PHE A 134 18.19 49.42 23.02
N SER A 135 17.45 49.62 24.10
CA SER A 135 18.05 49.81 25.43
C SER A 135 18.13 48.49 26.16
N LEU A 136 19.32 48.15 26.64
CA LEU A 136 19.54 46.93 27.39
C LEU A 136 19.04 47.06 28.83
N LYS A 137 18.06 46.25 29.23
CA LYS A 137 17.37 46.36 30.52
C LYS A 137 18.26 46.29 31.74
N ASN A 138 19.33 45.50 31.68
CA ASN A 138 20.26 45.29 32.80
C ASN A 138 21.58 46.05 32.64
N ASP A 139 21.74 46.82 31.58
CA ASP A 139 22.98 47.53 31.30
C ASP A 139 22.70 48.86 30.60
N THR A 140 22.58 49.91 31.36
CA THR A 140 22.39 51.27 30.89
C THR A 140 23.63 51.86 30.21
N SER A 141 24.76 51.15 30.28
CA SER A 141 26.03 51.59 29.69
C SER A 141 26.09 51.35 28.18
N ALA A 142 25.27 50.45 27.61
CA ALA A 142 25.33 50.07 26.21
C ALA A 142 23.97 50.21 25.52
N ILE A 143 23.99 50.68 24.27
CA ILE A 143 22.83 50.84 23.41
C ILE A 143 23.17 50.24 22.05
N ILE A 144 22.27 49.39 21.52
CA ILE A 144 22.37 48.84 20.16
C ILE A 144 21.54 49.72 19.20
N MET A 145 22.14 50.13 18.11
CA MET A 145 21.51 51.01 17.13
C MET A 145 21.62 50.45 15.74
N TRP A 146 20.64 50.76 14.88
CA TRP A 146 20.62 50.36 13.48
C TRP A 146 20.75 51.59 12.54
N ASP A 147 21.70 51.49 11.62
CA ASP A 147 21.78 52.46 10.51
C ASP A 147 21.22 51.87 9.22
N SER A 148 20.10 52.42 8.77
CA SER A 148 19.45 52.02 7.53
C SER A 148 20.26 52.33 6.27
N LYS A 149 21.16 53.33 6.31
CA LYS A 149 22.00 53.73 5.15
C LYS A 149 23.17 52.75 4.95
N SER A 150 23.91 52.47 6.03
CA SER A 150 25.03 51.51 5.99
C SER A 150 24.56 50.05 6.12
N LYS A 151 23.28 49.85 6.43
CA LYS A 151 22.67 48.54 6.75
C LYS A 151 23.51 47.79 7.80
N SER A 152 23.88 48.47 8.87
CA SER A 152 24.78 47.95 9.90
C SER A 152 24.25 48.20 11.30
N LEU A 153 24.53 47.29 12.22
CA LEU A 153 24.31 47.47 13.65
C LEU A 153 25.53 48.15 14.26
N TYR A 154 25.28 49.07 15.15
CA TYR A 154 26.28 49.78 15.96
C TYR A 154 25.98 49.56 17.42
N VAL A 155 27.04 49.51 18.22
CA VAL A 155 26.96 49.51 19.68
C VAL A 155 27.59 50.79 20.18
N ARG A 156 26.86 51.53 20.98
CA ARG A 156 27.35 52.69 21.70
C ARG A 156 27.49 52.29 23.15
N VAL A 157 28.71 52.44 23.69
CA VAL A 157 29.02 52.11 25.08
C VAL A 157 29.50 53.36 25.79
N THR A 158 28.96 53.62 26.98
CA THR A 158 29.39 54.70 27.86
C THR A 158 30.00 54.14 29.13
N GLU A 159 31.27 54.42 29.34
CA GLU A 159 32.03 53.92 30.50
C GLU A 159 32.51 55.11 31.37
N SER A 160 32.49 54.91 32.67
CA SER A 160 32.98 55.91 33.60
C SER A 160 34.52 55.91 33.65
N VAL A 161 35.14 57.06 33.51
CA VAL A 161 36.58 57.23 33.67
C VAL A 161 36.88 57.51 35.12
N LEU A 162 37.65 56.60 35.76
CA LEU A 162 38.04 56.70 37.18
C LEU A 162 39.50 57.14 37.27
N ASN A 163 39.81 58.03 38.23
CA ASN A 163 41.18 58.36 38.53
C ASN A 163 41.87 57.23 39.29
N PHE A 164 43.15 57.40 39.63
CA PHE A 164 43.91 56.40 40.36
C PHE A 164 43.37 56.11 41.78
N ASP A 165 42.59 57.04 42.36
CA ASP A 165 41.92 56.91 43.65
C ASP A 165 40.47 56.36 43.51
N GLN A 166 40.11 55.83 42.38
CA GLN A 166 38.77 55.28 42.05
C GLN A 166 37.62 56.30 42.11
N HIS A 167 37.92 57.60 41.98
CA HIS A 167 36.88 58.65 41.88
C HIS A 167 36.56 58.90 40.40
N LYS A 168 35.30 59.06 40.11
CA LYS A 168 34.83 59.41 38.74
C LYS A 168 35.30 60.78 38.34
N VAL A 169 36.02 60.92 37.24
CA VAL A 169 36.52 62.19 36.68
C VAL A 169 35.85 62.57 35.36
N GLY A 170 35.03 61.68 34.83
CA GLY A 170 34.26 61.90 33.60
C GLY A 170 33.71 60.59 33.07
N SER A 171 33.31 60.61 31.82
CA SER A 171 32.89 59.39 31.08
C SER A 171 33.36 59.42 29.64
N LEU A 172 33.63 58.25 29.10
CA LEU A 172 33.97 58.01 27.71
C LEU A 172 32.81 57.27 27.05
N THR A 173 32.29 57.83 25.95
CA THR A 173 31.31 57.19 25.10
C THR A 173 31.99 56.82 23.79
N THR A 174 31.89 55.57 23.44
CA THR A 174 32.42 55.04 22.16
C THR A 174 31.32 54.45 21.30
N GLU A 175 31.55 54.39 20.04
CA GLU A 175 30.64 53.71 19.09
C GLU A 175 31.44 52.77 18.19
N LYS A 176 30.97 51.54 18.06
CA LYS A 176 31.61 50.50 17.26
C LYS A 176 30.62 49.84 16.35
N ASN A 177 31.04 49.59 15.10
CA ASN A 177 30.21 48.88 14.11
C ASN A 177 30.35 47.37 14.29
N LEU A 178 29.23 46.69 14.41
CA LEU A 178 29.14 45.21 14.44
C LEU A 178 29.15 44.66 13.00
N LYS A 179 30.32 44.76 12.34
CA LYS A 179 30.48 44.44 10.91
C LYS A 179 30.10 43.02 10.53
N ASP A 180 30.28 42.07 11.42
CA ASP A 180 30.14 40.63 11.13
C ASP A 180 28.68 40.16 11.07
N LEU A 181 27.74 40.88 11.70
CA LEU A 181 26.32 40.61 11.63
C LEU A 181 25.68 41.03 10.31
N THR A 182 26.28 41.97 9.58
CA THR A 182 25.62 42.66 8.45
C THR A 182 26.36 42.55 7.13
N ARG A 183 27.67 42.22 7.12
CA ARG A 183 28.44 42.03 5.90
C ARG A 183 28.33 40.59 5.37
N GLY A 184 27.27 40.33 4.62
CA GLY A 184 27.35 39.54 3.39
C GLY A 184 27.36 38.02 3.50
N SER A 185 27.39 37.37 4.67
CA SER A 185 27.33 35.89 4.68
C SER A 185 26.13 35.28 5.37
N ILE A 186 25.57 35.94 6.37
CA ILE A 186 24.51 35.32 7.19
C ILE A 186 23.10 35.77 6.79
N LEU A 187 22.90 37.05 6.49
CA LEU A 187 21.58 37.59 6.20
C LEU A 187 21.18 37.60 4.70
N HIS A 188 22.15 37.74 3.78
CA HIS A 188 21.82 37.90 2.35
C HIS A 188 21.94 36.64 1.48
N ARG A 189 22.72 35.66 1.86
CA ARG A 189 22.98 34.49 0.98
C ARG A 189 22.18 33.23 1.32
N SER A 190 21.64 33.11 2.52
CA SER A 190 21.09 31.84 3.00
C SER A 190 19.59 31.82 3.30
N ILE A 191 18.90 32.95 3.22
CA ILE A 191 17.53 33.04 3.76
C ILE A 191 16.44 33.04 2.67
N GLY A 192 16.81 33.19 1.37
CA GLY A 192 15.81 33.32 0.29
C GLY A 192 15.27 34.74 0.14
N LYS A 193 14.41 34.96 -0.83
CA LYS A 193 13.85 36.28 -1.22
C LYS A 193 12.86 36.84 -0.19
N THR A 194 12.10 35.99 0.47
CA THR A 194 11.10 36.35 1.49
C THR A 194 11.64 36.27 2.90
N GLY A 195 12.92 35.94 3.05
CA GLY A 195 13.59 35.87 4.32
C GLY A 195 13.54 37.19 5.10
N GLU A 196 13.17 37.09 6.37
CA GLU A 196 13.11 38.26 7.26
C GLU A 196 13.77 37.94 8.59
N PHE A 197 14.78 38.77 8.93
CA PHE A 197 15.38 38.76 10.25
C PHE A 197 14.72 39.85 11.11
N MET A 198 14.41 39.50 12.34
CA MET A 198 13.77 40.40 13.31
C MET A 198 14.59 40.42 14.59
N LEU A 199 14.89 41.58 15.09
CA LEU A 199 15.42 41.85 16.42
C LEU A 199 14.42 42.72 17.17
N CYS A 200 13.92 42.27 18.32
CA CYS A 200 12.88 42.99 19.04
C CYS A 200 13.18 43.09 20.53
N GLU A 201 12.69 44.16 21.15
CA GLU A 201 12.64 44.33 22.61
C GLU A 201 11.18 44.42 23.10
N SER A 202 11.03 44.13 24.41
CA SER A 202 9.74 44.30 25.09
C SER A 202 9.49 45.79 25.42
N VAL A 203 8.32 46.30 25.06
CA VAL A 203 7.94 47.67 25.47
C VAL A 203 7.72 47.74 26.98
N MET A 204 8.38 48.70 27.67
CA MET A 204 8.38 48.78 29.16
C MET A 204 6.99 48.90 29.79
N ASN A 205 6.02 49.48 29.08
CA ASN A 205 4.68 49.76 29.62
C ASN A 205 3.56 48.94 29.00
N SER A 206 3.89 47.97 28.15
CA SER A 206 2.90 47.12 27.44
C SER A 206 3.40 45.68 27.38
N SER A 207 2.67 44.78 28.03
CA SER A 207 3.00 43.36 27.98
C SER A 207 2.64 42.69 26.64
N ASN A 208 1.90 43.39 25.77
CA ASN A 208 1.39 42.85 24.51
C ASN A 208 2.03 43.49 23.25
N GLU A 209 2.96 44.41 23.42
CA GLU A 209 3.65 45.08 22.33
C GLU A 209 5.15 44.85 22.38
N MET A 210 5.79 44.97 21.24
CA MET A 210 7.24 44.87 21.07
C MET A 210 7.72 45.84 20.01
N ASP A 211 8.86 46.45 20.22
CA ASP A 211 9.53 47.29 19.25
C ASP A 211 10.54 46.47 18.48
N CYS A 212 10.39 46.42 17.16
CA CYS A 212 11.10 45.47 16.30
C CYS A 212 11.86 46.17 15.17
N LEU A 213 13.10 45.79 15.00
CA LEU A 213 13.85 46.00 13.76
C LEU A 213 13.61 44.81 12.83
N LEU A 214 13.05 45.10 11.66
CA LEU A 214 12.78 44.15 10.60
C LEU A 214 13.82 44.33 9.50
N ILE A 215 14.57 43.31 9.16
CA ILE A 215 15.57 43.36 8.09
C ILE A 215 15.18 42.32 7.02
N ARG A 216 14.97 42.81 5.80
CA ARG A 216 14.62 42.04 4.60
C ARG A 216 15.59 42.38 3.47
N GLU A 217 15.58 41.58 2.42
CA GLU A 217 16.31 41.92 1.18
C GLU A 217 15.90 43.28 0.62
N SER A 218 14.60 43.62 0.68
CA SER A 218 14.02 44.86 0.20
C SER A 218 14.38 46.09 1.04
N GLY A 219 14.90 45.96 2.23
CA GLY A 219 15.25 47.03 3.16
C GLY A 219 15.00 46.66 4.62
N SER A 220 15.19 47.68 5.47
CA SER A 220 14.96 47.56 6.90
C SER A 220 13.93 48.57 7.39
N GLU A 221 13.14 48.15 8.38
CA GLU A 221 12.08 48.94 8.97
C GLU A 221 12.07 48.75 10.48
N PHE A 222 11.92 49.86 11.24
CA PHE A 222 11.66 49.78 12.68
C PHE A 222 10.19 49.98 12.94
N LYS A 223 9.56 49.00 13.61
CA LYS A 223 8.10 48.98 13.74
C LYS A 223 7.66 48.40 15.07
N ARG A 224 6.65 49.02 15.66
CA ARG A 224 5.94 48.44 16.82
C ARG A 224 4.94 47.41 16.37
N LEU A 225 5.04 46.19 16.93
CA LEU A 225 4.23 45.05 16.62
C LEU A 225 3.57 44.46 17.87
N PRO A 226 2.36 43.86 17.74
CA PRO A 226 1.77 43.11 18.83
C PRO A 226 2.47 41.76 18.99
N ARG A 227 2.50 41.21 20.21
CA ARG A 227 3.04 39.89 20.51
C ARG A 227 2.09 38.78 20.11
N ILE A 228 0.78 39.07 20.08
CA ILE A 228 -0.30 38.14 19.79
C ILE A 228 -1.16 38.71 18.69
N VAL A 229 -1.43 37.95 17.64
CA VAL A 229 -2.32 38.33 16.54
C VAL A 229 -3.35 37.24 16.35
N ASN A 230 -4.64 37.58 16.27
CA ASN A 230 -5.75 36.64 16.13
C ASN A 230 -5.70 35.49 17.17
N ASN A 231 -5.39 35.84 18.42
CA ASN A 231 -5.26 34.91 19.55
C ASN A 231 -4.12 33.86 19.38
N GLN A 232 -3.20 34.08 18.43
CA GLN A 232 -2.01 33.23 18.24
C GLN A 232 -0.74 34.03 18.61
N PRO A 233 0.14 33.51 19.47
CA PRO A 233 1.40 34.15 19.78
C PRO A 233 2.34 34.11 18.57
N LEU A 234 2.95 35.25 18.27
CA LEU A 234 3.98 35.32 17.24
C LEU A 234 5.27 34.60 17.68
N PRO A 235 6.14 34.14 16.77
CA PRO A 235 7.43 33.50 17.11
C PRO A 235 8.29 34.37 18.05
N MET A 236 8.27 35.69 17.87
CA MET A 236 8.98 36.64 18.69
C MET A 236 8.50 36.63 20.16
N ASN A 237 7.23 36.36 20.42
CA ASN A 237 6.73 36.23 21.80
C ASN A 237 7.43 35.08 22.56
N PHE A 238 7.75 33.98 21.88
CA PHE A 238 8.51 32.89 22.48
C PHE A 238 9.97 33.31 22.74
N ALA A 239 10.60 34.02 21.79
CA ALA A 239 11.95 34.53 21.93
C ALA A 239 12.05 35.50 23.13
N LEU A 240 11.17 36.49 23.22
CA LEU A 240 11.15 37.44 24.31
C LEU A 240 10.85 36.84 25.69
N ASN A 241 10.26 35.64 25.71
CA ASN A 241 10.11 34.82 26.93
C ASN A 241 11.28 33.85 27.16
N GLY A 242 12.44 34.06 26.54
CA GLY A 242 13.67 33.31 26.73
C GLY A 242 13.70 31.92 26.06
N LYS A 243 12.70 31.59 25.22
CA LYS A 243 12.64 30.27 24.55
C LYS A 243 13.40 30.29 23.22
N THR A 244 13.90 29.11 22.83
CA THR A 244 14.58 28.88 21.57
C THR A 244 13.94 27.70 20.85
N GLY A 245 13.65 27.84 19.56
CA GLY A 245 13.02 26.76 18.79
C GLY A 245 12.75 27.14 17.35
N VAL A 246 11.98 26.26 16.69
CA VAL A 246 11.44 26.47 15.34
C VAL A 246 9.95 26.20 15.39
N ILE A 247 9.17 26.99 14.65
CA ILE A 247 7.73 26.85 14.57
C ILE A 247 7.24 27.20 13.17
N SER A 248 6.29 26.42 12.66
CA SER A 248 5.51 26.76 11.46
C SER A 248 4.22 27.42 11.93
N THR A 249 3.99 28.67 11.53
CA THR A 249 2.88 29.51 12.00
C THR A 249 2.61 30.65 11.02
N LYS A 250 1.60 31.47 11.33
CA LYS A 250 1.38 32.75 10.61
C LYS A 250 2.17 33.87 11.28
N ASP A 251 2.78 34.71 10.45
CA ASP A 251 3.48 35.89 10.93
C ASP A 251 2.52 37.07 11.21
N TYR A 252 3.05 38.25 11.54
CA TYR A 252 2.26 39.45 11.80
C TYR A 252 1.51 39.96 10.57
N ARG A 253 1.88 39.52 9.35
CA ARG A 253 1.18 39.78 8.08
C ARG A 253 0.10 38.73 7.79
N GLN A 254 -0.08 37.73 8.65
CA GLN A 254 -0.95 36.57 8.48
C GLN A 254 -0.52 35.64 7.34
N ILE A 255 0.75 35.70 6.94
CA ILE A 255 1.35 34.80 5.93
C ILE A 255 1.90 33.59 6.66
N PRO A 256 1.65 32.34 6.15
CA PRO A 256 2.28 31.14 6.68
C PRO A 256 3.80 31.20 6.51
N VAL A 257 4.54 30.97 7.60
CA VAL A 257 6.00 31.05 7.66
C VAL A 257 6.58 29.92 8.48
N VAL A 258 7.79 29.51 8.15
CA VAL A 258 8.66 28.74 9.03
C VAL A 258 9.61 29.72 9.72
N ALA A 259 9.59 29.75 11.04
CA ALA A 259 10.35 30.71 11.83
C ALA A 259 11.20 29.99 12.90
N ALA A 260 12.50 30.29 12.91
CA ALA A 260 13.38 30.03 14.05
C ALA A 260 13.33 31.23 14.99
N TYR A 261 13.32 30.98 16.28
CA TYR A 261 13.30 32.02 17.30
C TYR A 261 14.31 31.71 18.43
N GLN A 262 14.93 32.76 18.95
CA GLN A 262 15.91 32.68 20.03
C GLN A 262 15.81 33.85 20.98
N GLY A 263 15.69 33.55 22.26
CA GLY A 263 15.74 34.58 23.32
C GLY A 263 17.17 34.94 23.69
N LEU A 264 17.39 36.25 23.88
CA LEU A 264 18.61 36.82 24.46
C LEU A 264 18.23 37.41 25.83
N THR A 265 18.03 36.52 26.80
CA THR A 265 17.44 36.86 28.10
C THR A 265 18.26 37.92 28.85
N ASP A 266 19.58 37.88 28.76
CA ASP A 266 20.49 38.81 29.44
C ASP A 266 20.39 40.21 28.88
N LEU A 267 20.00 40.36 27.60
CA LEU A 267 19.84 41.60 26.89
C LEU A 267 18.38 42.09 26.85
N ASN A 268 17.43 41.25 27.28
CA ASN A 268 15.98 41.46 27.11
C ASN A 268 15.54 41.61 25.64
N LEU A 269 16.27 40.98 24.74
CA LEU A 269 16.01 40.96 23.33
C LEU A 269 15.52 39.61 22.86
N GLY A 270 14.80 39.57 21.76
CA GLY A 270 14.44 38.40 21.01
C GLY A 270 14.90 38.48 19.58
N MET A 271 15.31 37.36 19.01
CA MET A 271 15.67 37.25 17.60
C MET A 271 14.78 36.22 16.92
N VAL A 272 14.35 36.53 15.74
CA VAL A 272 13.58 35.63 14.87
C VAL A 272 14.10 35.73 13.45
N LEU A 273 14.23 34.53 12.84
CA LEU A 273 14.55 34.40 11.44
C LEU A 273 13.45 33.58 10.79
N LYS A 274 12.75 34.11 9.80
CA LYS A 274 11.62 33.46 9.17
C LYS A 274 11.71 33.48 7.64
N LEU A 275 11.02 32.52 7.03
CA LEU A 275 10.85 32.38 5.59
C LEU A 275 9.40 32.05 5.29
N ASP A 276 8.85 32.63 4.22
CA ASP A 276 7.47 32.35 3.81
C ASP A 276 7.37 30.90 3.27
N GLU A 277 6.35 30.13 3.72
CA GLU A 277 6.13 28.74 3.29
C GLU A 277 5.99 28.64 1.77
N LYS A 278 5.40 29.63 1.12
CA LYS A 278 5.23 29.64 -0.33
C LYS A 278 6.57 29.54 -1.08
N GLU A 279 7.58 30.30 -0.66
CA GLU A 279 8.92 30.24 -1.26
C GLU A 279 9.58 28.89 -1.02
N LEU A 280 9.38 28.33 0.17
CA LEU A 280 9.89 27.01 0.55
C LEU A 280 9.41 25.92 -0.40
N TYR A 281 8.12 25.95 -0.76
CA TYR A 281 7.53 24.94 -1.62
C TYR A 281 7.64 25.25 -3.12
N GLU A 282 7.93 26.49 -3.52
CA GLU A 282 7.98 26.86 -4.94
C GLU A 282 9.04 26.07 -5.71
N SER A 283 10.25 25.95 -5.17
CA SER A 283 11.32 25.13 -5.77
C SER A 283 11.02 23.63 -5.69
N THR A 284 10.41 23.17 -4.60
CA THR A 284 10.09 21.78 -4.36
C THR A 284 8.92 21.30 -5.22
N ASN A 285 7.93 22.16 -5.46
CA ASN A 285 6.78 21.83 -6.30
C ASN A 285 7.18 21.47 -7.74
N VAL A 286 8.16 22.13 -8.32
CA VAL A 286 8.65 21.81 -9.67
C VAL A 286 9.18 20.36 -9.74
N TYR A 287 9.94 19.93 -8.76
CA TYR A 287 10.44 18.54 -8.68
C TYR A 287 9.30 17.54 -8.42
N LEU A 288 8.34 17.91 -7.57
CA LEU A 288 7.17 17.07 -7.27
C LEU A 288 6.29 16.86 -8.51
N TYR A 289 6.02 17.90 -9.29
CA TYR A 289 5.30 17.76 -10.56
C TYR A 289 6.04 16.85 -11.54
N GLY A 290 7.37 16.94 -11.61
CA GLY A 290 8.19 16.03 -12.41
C GLY A 290 8.03 14.57 -11.97
N ILE A 291 8.17 14.29 -10.68
CA ILE A 291 8.01 12.94 -10.12
C ILE A 291 6.59 12.40 -10.38
N PHE A 292 5.55 13.23 -10.14
CA PHE A 292 4.17 12.85 -10.38
C PHE A 292 3.92 12.51 -11.86
N LEU A 293 4.49 13.28 -12.77
CA LEU A 293 4.43 13.03 -14.21
C LEU A 293 5.08 11.67 -14.57
N TYR A 294 6.28 11.38 -14.05
CA TYR A 294 6.95 10.10 -14.28
C TYR A 294 6.15 8.92 -13.74
N ILE A 295 5.61 9.01 -12.53
CA ILE A 295 4.76 7.96 -11.95
C ILE A 295 3.50 7.75 -12.81
N SER A 296 2.88 8.82 -13.27
CA SER A 296 1.69 8.76 -14.13
C SER A 296 1.99 8.09 -15.46
N ILE A 297 3.10 8.43 -16.11
CA ILE A 297 3.54 7.79 -17.36
C ILE A 297 3.83 6.30 -17.12
N ALA A 298 4.55 5.96 -16.05
CA ALA A 298 4.84 4.56 -15.69
C ALA A 298 3.55 3.75 -15.43
N ALA A 299 2.57 4.34 -14.76
CA ALA A 299 1.27 3.72 -14.52
C ALA A 299 0.51 3.46 -15.83
N VAL A 300 0.49 4.41 -16.75
CA VAL A 300 -0.14 4.25 -18.07
C VAL A 300 0.56 3.17 -18.89
N LEU A 301 1.89 3.16 -18.91
CA LEU A 301 2.67 2.13 -19.61
C LEU A 301 2.44 0.74 -18.99
N GLY A 302 2.41 0.66 -17.66
CA GLY A 302 2.08 -0.58 -16.94
C GLY A 302 0.68 -1.09 -17.25
N TRP A 303 -0.30 -0.20 -17.34
CA TRP A 303 -1.67 -0.54 -17.72
C TRP A 303 -1.77 -1.06 -19.17
N ILE A 304 -1.08 -0.40 -20.11
CA ILE A 304 -1.00 -0.82 -21.51
C ILE A 304 -0.34 -2.21 -21.61
N LEU A 305 0.77 -2.43 -20.90
CA LEU A 305 1.47 -3.72 -20.87
C LEU A 305 0.57 -4.82 -20.31
N LEU A 306 -0.13 -4.54 -19.23
CA LEU A 306 -1.05 -5.48 -18.57
C LEU A 306 -2.22 -5.83 -19.51
N TYR A 307 -2.77 -4.83 -20.21
CA TYR A 307 -3.82 -5.02 -21.19
C TYR A 307 -3.37 -5.92 -22.35
N TRP A 308 -2.18 -5.67 -22.90
CA TRP A 308 -1.66 -6.41 -24.06
C TRP A 308 -1.16 -7.82 -23.70
N LEU A 309 -0.66 -8.04 -22.48
CA LEU A 309 -0.10 -9.32 -22.07
C LEU A 309 -1.12 -10.24 -21.39
N VAL A 310 -1.89 -9.71 -20.45
CA VAL A 310 -2.78 -10.52 -19.60
C VAL A 310 -4.09 -10.89 -20.28
N LEU A 311 -4.73 -9.95 -20.97
CA LEU A 311 -5.99 -10.22 -21.65
C LEU A 311 -5.92 -11.36 -22.68
N PRO A 312 -4.97 -11.41 -23.61
CA PRO A 312 -4.86 -12.51 -24.55
C PRO A 312 -4.51 -13.83 -23.88
N LEU A 313 -3.77 -13.81 -22.77
CA LEU A 313 -3.43 -15.01 -22.01
C LEU A 313 -4.67 -15.62 -21.35
N VAL A 314 -5.47 -14.79 -20.69
CA VAL A 314 -6.75 -15.21 -20.08
C VAL A 314 -7.69 -15.75 -21.14
N TYR A 315 -7.81 -15.06 -22.30
CA TYR A 315 -8.62 -15.53 -23.40
C TYR A 315 -8.17 -16.90 -23.93
N LYS A 316 -6.85 -17.11 -24.10
CA LYS A 316 -6.30 -18.41 -24.51
C LYS A 316 -6.60 -19.51 -23.50
N LEU A 317 -6.47 -19.23 -22.20
CA LEU A 317 -6.78 -20.20 -21.14
C LEU A 317 -8.25 -20.60 -21.15
N VAL A 318 -9.17 -19.65 -21.19
CA VAL A 318 -10.62 -19.93 -21.23
C VAL A 318 -11.00 -20.70 -22.51
N LYS A 319 -10.42 -20.35 -23.66
CA LYS A 319 -10.64 -21.06 -24.91
C LYS A 319 -10.07 -22.48 -24.89
N SER A 320 -8.90 -22.68 -24.29
CA SER A 320 -8.28 -24.00 -24.14
C SER A 320 -9.13 -24.92 -23.26
N GLU A 321 -9.67 -24.39 -22.15
CA GLU A 321 -10.57 -25.13 -21.28
C GLU A 321 -11.86 -25.53 -21.99
N SER A 322 -12.45 -24.64 -22.77
CA SER A 322 -13.63 -24.95 -23.58
C SER A 322 -13.33 -26.05 -24.61
N ASN A 323 -12.20 -25.92 -25.33
CA ASN A 323 -11.82 -26.92 -26.33
C ASN A 323 -11.56 -28.31 -25.71
N LEU A 324 -10.98 -28.37 -24.50
CA LEU A 324 -10.80 -29.63 -23.78
C LEU A 324 -12.14 -30.28 -23.41
N ARG A 325 -13.11 -29.50 -22.95
CA ARG A 325 -14.46 -30.01 -22.64
C ARG A 325 -15.15 -30.57 -23.89
N ASP A 326 -15.06 -29.85 -25.02
CA ASP A 326 -15.63 -30.30 -26.27
C ASP A 326 -14.96 -31.58 -26.78
N LEU A 327 -13.64 -31.71 -26.62
CA LEU A 327 -12.89 -32.91 -26.99
C LEU A 327 -13.29 -34.12 -26.13
N VAL A 328 -13.45 -33.95 -24.82
CA VAL A 328 -13.90 -35.02 -23.90
C VAL A 328 -15.33 -35.47 -24.29
N ALA A 329 -16.24 -34.51 -24.57
CA ALA A 329 -17.60 -34.83 -25.01
C ALA A 329 -17.59 -35.63 -26.31
N TYR A 330 -16.77 -35.23 -27.28
CA TYR A 330 -16.60 -35.93 -28.54
C TYR A 330 -16.06 -37.36 -28.34
N GLN A 331 -15.02 -37.54 -27.52
CA GLN A 331 -14.46 -38.86 -27.22
C GLN A 331 -15.48 -39.80 -26.57
N GLU A 332 -16.29 -39.32 -25.64
CA GLU A 332 -17.33 -40.12 -25.01
C GLU A 332 -18.41 -40.52 -26.04
N GLY A 333 -18.80 -39.62 -26.90
CA GLY A 333 -19.74 -39.93 -28.02
C GLY A 333 -19.20 -41.02 -28.93
N VAL A 334 -17.94 -40.93 -29.34
CA VAL A 334 -17.28 -41.92 -30.19
C VAL A 334 -17.18 -43.27 -29.50
N ARG A 335 -16.83 -43.31 -28.19
CA ARG A 335 -16.79 -44.57 -27.42
C ARG A 335 -18.16 -45.27 -27.34
N GLU A 336 -19.22 -44.52 -27.12
CA GLU A 336 -20.55 -45.11 -26.99
C GLU A 336 -21.06 -45.60 -28.37
N GLU A 337 -20.76 -44.89 -29.45
CA GLU A 337 -21.08 -45.34 -30.79
C GLU A 337 -20.30 -46.60 -31.18
N GLU A 338 -19.02 -46.68 -30.80
CA GLU A 338 -18.20 -47.87 -31.02
C GLU A 338 -18.75 -49.09 -30.25
N ARG A 339 -19.16 -48.89 -28.99
CA ARG A 339 -19.81 -49.96 -28.20
C ARG A 339 -21.10 -50.43 -28.85
N ARG A 340 -21.91 -49.50 -29.38
CA ARG A 340 -23.14 -49.84 -30.12
C ARG A 340 -22.83 -50.63 -31.39
N ARG A 341 -21.77 -50.26 -32.10
CA ARG A 341 -21.33 -50.91 -33.31
C ARG A 341 -20.89 -52.34 -33.04
N ILE A 342 -20.00 -52.51 -32.04
CA ILE A 342 -19.50 -53.82 -31.62
C ILE A 342 -20.64 -54.74 -31.15
N ALA A 343 -21.57 -54.22 -30.37
CA ALA A 343 -22.72 -54.99 -29.90
C ALA A 343 -23.58 -55.50 -31.04
N ARG A 344 -23.84 -54.66 -32.08
CA ARG A 344 -24.58 -55.07 -33.30
C ARG A 344 -23.81 -56.12 -34.09
N GLU A 345 -22.52 -55.94 -34.32
CA GLU A 345 -21.68 -56.83 -35.10
C GLU A 345 -21.59 -58.23 -34.46
N ILE A 346 -21.41 -58.29 -33.10
CA ILE A 346 -21.46 -59.53 -32.34
C ILE A 346 -22.85 -60.19 -32.46
N HIS A 347 -23.93 -59.43 -32.34
CA HIS A 347 -25.29 -59.95 -32.42
C HIS A 347 -25.58 -60.55 -33.81
N ASP A 348 -25.26 -59.83 -34.90
CA ASP A 348 -25.62 -60.20 -36.23
C ASP A 348 -24.78 -61.37 -36.75
N GLN A 349 -23.48 -61.37 -36.49
CA GLN A 349 -22.56 -62.36 -36.97
C GLN A 349 -22.56 -63.63 -36.12
N MET A 350 -22.22 -63.50 -34.83
CA MET A 350 -22.13 -64.67 -33.93
C MET A 350 -23.50 -65.23 -33.56
N GLY A 351 -24.51 -64.33 -33.43
CA GLY A 351 -25.88 -64.76 -33.11
C GLY A 351 -26.50 -65.61 -34.19
N GLY A 352 -26.30 -65.23 -35.48
CA GLY A 352 -26.71 -66.02 -36.62
C GLY A 352 -26.03 -67.37 -36.68
N ASP A 353 -24.70 -67.39 -36.55
CA ASP A 353 -23.89 -68.59 -36.66
C ASP A 353 -24.23 -69.63 -35.55
N LEU A 354 -24.26 -69.16 -34.28
CA LEU A 354 -24.58 -70.03 -33.15
C LEU A 354 -26.03 -70.53 -33.18
N SER A 355 -26.97 -69.71 -33.66
CA SER A 355 -28.36 -70.16 -33.85
C SER A 355 -28.48 -71.19 -34.94
N GLY A 356 -27.72 -71.02 -36.05
CA GLY A 356 -27.64 -72.03 -37.13
C GLY A 356 -27.05 -73.37 -36.62
N ILE A 357 -25.92 -73.29 -35.89
CA ILE A 357 -25.28 -74.49 -35.30
C ILE A 357 -26.27 -75.16 -34.37
N ASN A 358 -26.91 -74.45 -33.43
CA ASN A 358 -27.86 -75.06 -32.50
C ASN A 358 -29.07 -75.66 -33.20
N SER A 359 -29.56 -75.05 -34.28
CA SER A 359 -30.66 -75.57 -35.08
C SER A 359 -30.28 -76.89 -35.74
N HIS A 360 -29.10 -77.00 -36.35
CA HIS A 360 -28.63 -78.24 -36.97
C HIS A 360 -28.43 -79.33 -35.92
N LEU A 361 -27.87 -79.02 -34.77
CA LEU A 361 -27.68 -79.99 -33.69
C LEU A 361 -29.02 -80.48 -33.12
N SER A 362 -29.98 -79.57 -32.95
CA SER A 362 -31.35 -79.89 -32.52
C SER A 362 -32.06 -80.83 -33.46
N VAL A 363 -31.94 -80.56 -34.80
CA VAL A 363 -32.50 -81.43 -35.83
C VAL A 363 -31.85 -82.79 -35.80
N ALA A 364 -30.53 -82.90 -35.60
CA ALA A 364 -29.82 -84.18 -35.48
C ALA A 364 -30.27 -85.03 -34.24
N ILE A 365 -30.46 -84.32 -33.11
CA ILE A 365 -30.99 -84.92 -31.88
C ILE A 365 -32.42 -85.47 -32.08
N ASP A 366 -33.28 -84.66 -32.69
CA ASP A 366 -34.65 -85.02 -32.98
C ASP A 366 -34.78 -86.14 -33.98
N HIS A 367 -33.88 -86.16 -34.97
CA HIS A 367 -33.84 -87.25 -35.94
C HIS A 367 -33.46 -88.63 -35.27
N SER A 368 -32.45 -88.55 -34.38
CA SER A 368 -32.07 -89.72 -33.61
C SER A 368 -33.24 -90.27 -32.73
N LYS A 369 -33.96 -89.38 -32.07
CA LYS A 369 -35.15 -89.69 -31.26
C LYS A 369 -36.29 -90.30 -32.09
N LYS A 370 -36.53 -89.80 -33.31
CA LYS A 370 -37.55 -90.34 -34.24
C LYS A 370 -37.21 -91.70 -34.78
N MET A 371 -35.93 -92.09 -34.78
CA MET A 371 -35.46 -93.42 -35.20
C MET A 371 -35.33 -94.44 -34.00
N ASP A 372 -35.82 -94.03 -32.82
CA ASP A 372 -35.73 -94.86 -31.61
C ASP A 372 -34.27 -95.10 -31.16
N LEU A 373 -33.33 -94.26 -31.58
CA LEU A 373 -31.93 -94.27 -31.26
C LEU A 373 -31.63 -93.30 -30.13
N THR A 374 -30.75 -93.68 -29.20
CA THR A 374 -30.23 -92.70 -28.24
C THR A 374 -29.37 -91.66 -28.94
N PRO A 375 -29.59 -90.40 -28.79
CA PRO A 375 -28.74 -89.35 -29.42
C PRO A 375 -27.29 -89.52 -28.99
N ASP A 376 -26.36 -89.33 -29.90
CA ASP A 376 -24.94 -89.35 -29.62
C ASP A 376 -24.59 -88.36 -28.48
N PRO A 377 -23.95 -88.76 -27.40
CA PRO A 377 -23.58 -87.90 -26.27
C PRO A 377 -22.76 -86.70 -26.72
N HIS A 378 -21.93 -86.80 -27.76
CA HIS A 378 -21.14 -85.68 -28.31
C HIS A 378 -22.00 -84.63 -29.01
N ILE A 379 -23.07 -85.08 -29.70
CA ILE A 379 -24.02 -84.15 -30.34
C ILE A 379 -24.83 -83.41 -29.27
N VAL A 380 -25.25 -84.09 -28.20
CA VAL A 380 -25.97 -83.45 -27.08
C VAL A 380 -25.05 -82.45 -26.37
N SER A 381 -23.82 -82.80 -26.07
CA SER A 381 -22.84 -81.94 -25.44
C SER A 381 -22.51 -80.75 -26.36
N ALA A 382 -22.41 -80.92 -27.65
CA ALA A 382 -22.19 -79.81 -28.60
C ALA A 382 -23.38 -78.84 -28.63
N ALA A 383 -24.63 -79.32 -28.53
CA ALA A 383 -25.82 -78.46 -28.46
C ALA A 383 -25.86 -77.64 -27.15
N GLU A 384 -25.48 -78.32 -26.02
CA GLU A 384 -25.37 -77.60 -24.72
C GLU A 384 -24.30 -76.50 -24.77
N LEU A 385 -23.13 -76.81 -25.36
CA LEU A 385 -22.06 -75.79 -25.56
C LEU A 385 -22.52 -74.64 -26.48
N ALA A 386 -23.27 -74.91 -27.55
CA ALA A 386 -23.80 -73.89 -28.42
C ALA A 386 -24.79 -72.96 -27.65
N VAL A 387 -25.67 -73.56 -26.86
CA VAL A 387 -26.58 -72.77 -25.99
C VAL A 387 -25.82 -71.97 -24.96
N SER A 388 -24.80 -72.53 -24.33
CA SER A 388 -23.94 -71.82 -23.40
C SER A 388 -23.19 -70.66 -24.04
N ALA A 389 -22.64 -70.85 -25.24
CA ALA A 389 -21.98 -69.82 -26.04
C ALA A 389 -22.96 -68.67 -26.44
N MET A 390 -24.20 -69.04 -26.84
CA MET A 390 -25.23 -68.01 -27.12
C MET A 390 -25.58 -67.18 -25.89
N ASN A 391 -25.66 -67.79 -24.71
CA ASN A 391 -25.95 -67.08 -23.49
C ASN A 391 -24.76 -66.18 -23.09
N SER A 392 -23.52 -66.64 -23.23
CA SER A 392 -22.32 -65.82 -22.99
C SER A 392 -22.24 -64.61 -23.93
N MET A 393 -22.53 -64.84 -25.23
CA MET A 393 -22.60 -63.77 -26.22
C MET A 393 -23.68 -62.74 -25.88
N ARG A 394 -24.90 -63.17 -25.52
CA ARG A 394 -25.98 -62.25 -25.10
C ARG A 394 -25.57 -61.44 -23.88
N ASN A 395 -24.89 -62.04 -22.94
CA ASN A 395 -24.39 -61.32 -21.79
C ASN A 395 -23.36 -60.24 -22.16
N THR A 396 -22.42 -60.56 -23.07
CA THR A 396 -21.43 -59.59 -23.56
C THR A 396 -22.09 -58.42 -24.28
N ILE A 397 -23.08 -58.72 -25.14
CA ILE A 397 -23.87 -57.66 -25.84
C ILE A 397 -24.59 -56.76 -24.84
N ASN A 398 -25.21 -57.36 -23.80
CA ASN A 398 -25.91 -56.61 -22.78
C ASN A 398 -24.97 -55.77 -21.88
N GLU A 399 -23.73 -56.18 -21.68
CA GLU A 399 -22.70 -55.38 -20.99
C GLU A 399 -22.23 -54.21 -21.85
N LEU A 400 -22.08 -54.44 -23.20
CA LEU A 400 -21.66 -53.40 -24.12
C LEU A 400 -22.75 -52.38 -24.37
N HIS A 401 -24.00 -52.82 -24.63
CA HIS A 401 -25.13 -51.97 -24.92
C HIS A 401 -26.47 -52.69 -24.63
N PRO A 402 -27.03 -52.49 -23.41
CA PRO A 402 -28.26 -53.19 -23.03
C PRO A 402 -29.44 -52.78 -23.91
N PRO A 403 -30.08 -53.69 -24.67
CA PRO A 403 -31.29 -53.36 -25.45
C PRO A 403 -32.46 -52.92 -24.56
N ILE A 404 -32.50 -53.39 -23.33
CA ILE A 404 -33.49 -52.99 -22.31
C ILE A 404 -33.46 -51.49 -22.05
N LEU A 405 -32.28 -50.87 -22.00
CA LEU A 405 -32.14 -49.45 -21.77
C LEU A 405 -32.85 -48.58 -22.86
N ARG A 406 -32.76 -49.04 -24.12
CA ARG A 406 -33.40 -48.38 -25.26
C ARG A 406 -34.90 -48.60 -25.32
N ASN A 407 -35.34 -49.82 -25.03
CA ASN A 407 -36.72 -50.24 -25.25
C ASN A 407 -37.62 -49.97 -24.02
N PHE A 408 -37.08 -50.04 -22.82
CA PHE A 408 -37.85 -49.96 -21.56
C PHE A 408 -37.35 -48.90 -20.61
N GLY A 409 -36.31 -48.13 -20.98
CA GLY A 409 -35.77 -47.05 -20.17
C GLY A 409 -34.79 -47.46 -19.08
N ILE A 410 -34.32 -46.45 -18.32
CA ILE A 410 -33.23 -46.60 -17.35
C ILE A 410 -33.65 -47.47 -16.15
N TRP A 411 -34.87 -47.32 -15.66
CA TRP A 411 -35.29 -48.00 -14.43
C TRP A 411 -35.35 -49.54 -14.65
N GLU A 412 -35.92 -49.98 -15.76
CA GLU A 412 -35.94 -51.40 -16.11
C GLU A 412 -34.53 -51.92 -16.44
N ALA A 413 -33.69 -51.12 -17.04
CA ALA A 413 -32.31 -51.50 -17.30
C ALA A 413 -31.52 -51.71 -15.97
N LEU A 414 -31.72 -50.86 -14.97
CA LEU A 414 -31.12 -51.03 -13.65
C LEU A 414 -31.68 -52.28 -12.93
N ARG A 415 -33.01 -52.50 -12.94
CA ARG A 415 -33.60 -53.75 -12.36
C ARG A 415 -33.00 -55.00 -12.99
N TRP A 416 -32.94 -55.02 -14.31
CA TRP A 416 -32.35 -56.12 -15.03
C TRP A 416 -30.86 -56.30 -14.65
N HIS A 417 -30.08 -55.22 -14.59
CA HIS A 417 -28.67 -55.30 -14.27
C HIS A 417 -28.45 -55.83 -12.83
N CYS A 418 -29.18 -55.34 -11.87
CA CYS A 418 -29.18 -55.85 -10.49
C CYS A 418 -29.48 -57.35 -10.45
N SER A 419 -30.55 -57.82 -11.13
CA SER A 419 -30.91 -59.26 -11.23
C SER A 419 -29.80 -60.11 -11.86
N GLN A 420 -29.03 -59.58 -12.84
CA GLN A 420 -27.89 -60.32 -13.39
C GLN A 420 -26.72 -60.43 -12.43
N ILE A 421 -26.44 -59.35 -11.66
CA ILE A 421 -25.39 -59.37 -10.63
C ILE A 421 -25.71 -60.38 -9.54
N GLU A 422 -26.93 -60.42 -9.02
CA GLU A 422 -27.37 -61.39 -8.01
C GLU A 422 -27.23 -62.83 -8.49
N LYS A 423 -27.47 -63.08 -9.78
CA LYS A 423 -27.33 -64.42 -10.34
C LYS A 423 -25.88 -64.89 -10.58
N ARG A 424 -24.96 -63.96 -10.78
CA ARG A 424 -23.56 -64.26 -11.13
C ARG A 424 -22.62 -64.18 -9.95
N GLU A 425 -22.87 -63.20 -9.12
CA GLU A 425 -22.03 -62.86 -7.98
C GLU A 425 -22.83 -63.13 -6.70
N ASN A 426 -22.20 -63.53 -5.66
CA ASN A 426 -22.87 -63.77 -4.37
C ASN A 426 -23.10 -62.42 -3.66
N LEU A 427 -23.77 -61.46 -4.34
CA LEU A 427 -23.92 -60.09 -3.97
C LEU A 427 -25.39 -59.68 -4.10
N GLN A 428 -26.03 -59.29 -2.97
CA GLN A 428 -27.41 -58.82 -2.98
C GLN A 428 -27.45 -57.38 -3.55
N CYS A 429 -28.28 -57.17 -4.58
CA CYS A 429 -28.43 -55.84 -5.22
C CYS A 429 -29.86 -55.31 -5.03
N VAL A 430 -30.02 -54.35 -4.14
CA VAL A 430 -31.32 -53.75 -3.81
C VAL A 430 -31.51 -52.45 -4.55
N LEU A 431 -32.53 -52.40 -5.41
CA LEU A 431 -32.89 -51.16 -6.13
C LEU A 431 -34.18 -50.58 -5.54
N VAL A 432 -34.08 -49.38 -5.03
CA VAL A 432 -35.21 -48.57 -4.48
C VAL A 432 -35.40 -47.36 -5.38
N ILE A 433 -36.60 -47.25 -5.94
CA ILE A 433 -36.98 -46.12 -6.81
C ILE A 433 -38.23 -45.48 -6.20
N ASP A 434 -38.18 -44.19 -5.96
CA ASP A 434 -39.37 -43.46 -5.43
C ASP A 434 -40.50 -43.51 -6.46
N GLU A 435 -41.77 -43.73 -6.03
CA GLU A 435 -42.95 -43.89 -6.89
C GLU A 435 -43.07 -42.78 -7.94
N LEU A 436 -42.86 -41.52 -7.57
CA LEU A 436 -42.90 -40.39 -8.46
C LEU A 436 -41.76 -40.43 -9.50
N THR A 437 -40.61 -40.95 -9.12
CA THR A 437 -39.42 -41.06 -9.99
C THR A 437 -39.63 -42.11 -11.07
N GLU A 438 -40.28 -43.21 -10.73
CA GLU A 438 -40.56 -44.30 -11.67
C GLU A 438 -41.44 -43.93 -12.85
N SER A 439 -42.38 -43.01 -12.62
CA SER A 439 -43.30 -42.53 -13.64
C SER A 439 -42.67 -41.51 -14.65
N ILE A 440 -41.49 -40.96 -14.32
CA ILE A 440 -40.83 -39.95 -15.13
C ILE A 440 -39.95 -40.61 -16.19
N ASN A 441 -40.23 -40.28 -17.46
CA ASN A 441 -39.40 -40.72 -18.57
C ASN A 441 -38.10 -39.88 -18.62
N ILE A 442 -36.97 -40.56 -18.43
CA ILE A 442 -35.65 -39.97 -18.58
C ILE A 442 -35.18 -40.20 -20.00
N GLY A 443 -34.85 -39.12 -20.72
CA GLY A 443 -34.35 -39.19 -22.08
C GLY A 443 -33.18 -40.16 -22.26
N PRO A 444 -33.03 -40.79 -23.44
CA PRO A 444 -32.11 -41.90 -23.66
C PRO A 444 -30.65 -41.59 -23.37
N ASP A 445 -30.23 -40.36 -23.66
CA ASP A 445 -28.85 -39.93 -23.44
C ASP A 445 -28.52 -39.76 -21.94
N LEU A 446 -29.44 -39.21 -21.16
CA LEU A 446 -29.28 -39.10 -19.73
C LEU A 446 -29.38 -40.46 -19.05
N GLY A 447 -30.33 -41.30 -19.50
CA GLY A 447 -30.46 -42.70 -19.04
C GLY A 447 -29.22 -43.51 -19.32
N THR A 448 -28.57 -43.36 -20.48
CA THR A 448 -27.31 -44.03 -20.80
C THR A 448 -26.18 -43.57 -19.86
N SER A 449 -26.09 -42.27 -19.58
CA SER A 449 -25.07 -41.75 -18.68
C SER A 449 -25.26 -42.30 -17.27
N ILE A 450 -26.49 -42.31 -16.75
CA ILE A 450 -26.84 -42.90 -15.46
C ILE A 450 -26.48 -44.37 -15.39
N PHE A 451 -26.90 -45.16 -16.42
CA PHE A 451 -26.61 -46.59 -16.50
C PHE A 451 -25.12 -46.88 -16.45
N ARG A 452 -24.30 -46.15 -17.21
CA ARG A 452 -22.85 -46.32 -17.23
C ARG A 452 -22.20 -46.00 -15.88
N MET A 453 -22.66 -44.95 -15.19
CA MET A 453 -22.13 -44.62 -13.86
C MET A 453 -22.53 -45.67 -12.80
N ALA A 454 -23.77 -46.14 -12.87
CA ALA A 454 -24.21 -47.26 -12.00
C ALA A 454 -23.44 -48.53 -12.29
N GLN A 455 -23.25 -48.91 -13.55
CA GLN A 455 -22.46 -50.07 -13.97
C GLN A 455 -21.01 -49.98 -13.48
N GLU A 456 -20.37 -48.82 -13.60
CA GLU A 456 -19.00 -48.62 -13.08
C GLU A 456 -18.93 -48.71 -11.56
N SER A 457 -19.92 -48.11 -10.87
CA SER A 457 -19.98 -48.19 -9.41
C SER A 457 -20.16 -49.62 -8.93
N ILE A 458 -21.05 -50.41 -9.54
CA ILE A 458 -21.26 -51.83 -9.22
C ILE A 458 -19.99 -52.65 -9.52
N THR A 459 -19.35 -52.37 -10.67
CA THR A 459 -18.09 -53.05 -11.03
C THR A 459 -16.98 -52.81 -10.02
N ASN A 460 -16.90 -51.57 -9.51
CA ASN A 460 -15.94 -51.22 -8.47
C ASN A 460 -16.22 -51.96 -7.17
N VAL A 461 -17.49 -52.13 -6.80
CA VAL A 461 -17.87 -52.90 -5.63
C VAL A 461 -17.47 -54.37 -5.80
N ILE A 462 -17.81 -55.00 -6.93
CA ILE A 462 -17.45 -56.41 -7.20
C ILE A 462 -15.94 -56.64 -7.14
N ARG A 463 -15.16 -55.72 -7.72
CA ARG A 463 -13.70 -55.88 -7.81
C ARG A 463 -12.96 -55.53 -6.54
N HIS A 464 -13.47 -54.59 -5.74
CA HIS A 464 -12.67 -53.95 -4.72
C HIS A 464 -13.28 -53.93 -3.32
N ALA A 465 -14.63 -54.01 -3.19
CA ALA A 465 -15.26 -53.75 -1.92
C ALA A 465 -15.40 -55.01 -1.02
N ASN A 466 -15.40 -56.21 -1.57
CA ASN A 466 -15.73 -57.43 -0.86
C ASN A 466 -17.06 -57.31 -0.07
N ALA A 467 -18.04 -56.68 -0.68
CA ALA A 467 -19.34 -56.36 -0.12
C ALA A 467 -20.29 -57.56 -0.20
N SER A 468 -21.27 -57.63 0.69
CA SER A 468 -22.37 -58.60 0.64
C SER A 468 -23.64 -58.00 0.05
N ARG A 469 -23.78 -56.68 0.09
CA ARG A 469 -24.96 -55.96 -0.37
C ARG A 469 -24.58 -54.63 -1.06
N ILE A 470 -25.27 -54.35 -2.17
CA ILE A 470 -25.32 -53.01 -2.81
C ILE A 470 -26.75 -52.50 -2.73
N THR A 471 -26.90 -51.23 -2.39
CA THR A 471 -28.19 -50.53 -2.43
C THR A 471 -28.09 -49.38 -3.43
N ILE A 472 -29.03 -49.34 -4.38
CA ILE A 472 -29.16 -48.25 -5.35
C ILE A 472 -30.47 -47.52 -5.01
N HIS A 473 -30.39 -46.28 -4.63
CA HIS A 473 -31.56 -45.42 -4.37
C HIS A 473 -31.65 -44.34 -5.43
N ALA A 474 -32.80 -44.26 -6.12
CA ALA A 474 -33.04 -43.26 -7.16
C ALA A 474 -34.24 -42.39 -6.81
N ARG A 475 -34.06 -41.10 -6.88
CA ARG A 475 -35.12 -40.10 -6.64
C ARG A 475 -35.00 -38.93 -7.62
N ILE A 476 -36.13 -38.31 -7.93
CA ILE A 476 -36.19 -37.07 -8.71
C ILE A 476 -36.86 -35.99 -7.87
N GLN A 477 -36.16 -34.88 -7.71
CA GLN A 477 -36.65 -33.74 -6.98
C GLN A 477 -36.17 -32.44 -7.66
N ASP A 478 -37.06 -31.48 -7.83
CA ASP A 478 -36.73 -30.16 -8.40
C ASP A 478 -36.03 -30.19 -9.78
N GLY A 479 -36.39 -31.16 -10.64
CA GLY A 479 -35.79 -31.31 -11.96
C GLY A 479 -34.36 -31.92 -11.93
N ILE A 480 -33.94 -32.49 -10.80
CA ILE A 480 -32.68 -33.19 -10.63
C ILE A 480 -32.95 -34.66 -10.33
N VAL A 481 -32.32 -35.56 -11.11
CA VAL A 481 -32.27 -36.97 -10.76
C VAL A 481 -31.06 -37.19 -9.84
N ALA A 482 -31.32 -37.71 -8.64
CA ALA A 482 -30.32 -38.08 -7.66
C ALA A 482 -30.28 -39.61 -7.56
N ILE A 483 -29.08 -40.19 -7.71
CA ILE A 483 -28.85 -41.61 -7.59
C ILE A 483 -27.74 -41.82 -6.56
N GLU A 484 -28.03 -42.60 -5.57
CA GLU A 484 -27.11 -42.99 -4.52
C GLU A 484 -26.86 -44.50 -4.61
N ILE A 485 -25.60 -44.88 -4.73
CA ILE A 485 -25.14 -46.26 -4.81
C ILE A 485 -24.23 -46.53 -3.61
N SER A 486 -24.66 -47.38 -2.69
CA SER A 486 -23.92 -47.68 -1.47
C SER A 486 -23.65 -49.18 -1.33
N ASP A 487 -22.48 -49.55 -0.84
CA ASP A 487 -22.08 -50.91 -0.49
C ASP A 487 -21.73 -51.03 0.99
N ASP A 488 -21.80 -52.28 1.51
CA ASP A 488 -21.45 -52.63 2.87
C ASP A 488 -20.03 -53.21 2.99
N GLY A 489 -19.16 -52.91 2.03
CA GLY A 489 -17.84 -53.53 1.92
C GLY A 489 -16.76 -52.90 2.82
N ILE A 490 -15.51 -53.21 2.50
CA ILE A 490 -14.33 -52.83 3.32
C ILE A 490 -14.06 -51.33 3.30
N GLY A 491 -14.59 -50.55 2.32
CA GLY A 491 -14.25 -49.17 2.12
C GLY A 491 -12.75 -48.93 1.87
N THR A 492 -12.36 -47.69 1.67
CA THR A 492 -10.94 -47.28 1.55
C THR A 492 -10.53 -46.35 2.71
N PRO A 493 -9.29 -46.46 3.21
CA PRO A 493 -8.84 -45.72 4.37
C PRO A 493 -8.46 -44.26 4.10
N THR A 494 -8.51 -43.75 2.87
CA THR A 494 -7.94 -42.44 2.55
C THR A 494 -8.70 -41.76 1.43
N ASP A 495 -8.71 -40.40 1.50
CA ASP A 495 -9.22 -39.48 0.48
C ASP A 495 -9.14 -39.99 -0.95
N LEU A 496 -10.23 -40.53 -1.45
CA LEU A 496 -10.40 -40.89 -2.86
C LEU A 496 -10.28 -39.67 -3.78
N GLU A 497 -10.28 -38.44 -3.22
CA GLU A 497 -9.98 -37.19 -3.93
C GLU A 497 -8.52 -37.11 -4.39
N SER A 498 -7.58 -37.74 -3.66
CA SER A 498 -6.16 -37.71 -4.01
C SER A 498 -5.74 -38.84 -4.96
N SER A 499 -6.54 -39.90 -5.12
CA SER A 499 -6.29 -40.97 -6.08
C SER A 499 -6.81 -40.60 -7.49
N GLN A 500 -6.16 -39.61 -8.11
CA GLN A 500 -6.43 -39.21 -9.50
C GLN A 500 -6.22 -40.32 -10.57
N ASN A 501 -5.85 -41.52 -10.17
CA ASN A 501 -5.40 -42.58 -11.08
C ASN A 501 -6.40 -43.71 -11.36
N SER A 502 -7.62 -43.71 -10.79
CA SER A 502 -8.61 -44.71 -11.21
C SER A 502 -9.40 -44.23 -12.40
N MET A 503 -9.16 -44.81 -13.55
CA MET A 503 -9.79 -44.44 -14.85
C MET A 503 -11.34 -44.47 -14.79
N GLY A 504 -11.91 -45.31 -13.93
CA GLY A 504 -13.36 -45.43 -13.72
C GLY A 504 -13.97 -44.23 -12.99
N ILE A 505 -13.36 -43.79 -11.89
CA ILE A 505 -13.84 -42.63 -11.12
C ILE A 505 -13.70 -41.36 -11.95
N THR A 506 -12.59 -41.18 -12.66
CA THR A 506 -12.38 -40.03 -13.58
C THR A 506 -13.47 -40.03 -14.67
N GLY A 507 -13.77 -41.15 -15.29
CA GLY A 507 -14.84 -41.25 -16.29
C GLY A 507 -16.24 -40.93 -15.75
N MET A 508 -16.54 -41.30 -14.49
CA MET A 508 -17.80 -40.95 -13.85
C MET A 508 -17.88 -39.42 -13.60
N ARG A 509 -16.79 -38.81 -13.10
CA ARG A 509 -16.72 -37.34 -12.91
C ARG A 509 -16.89 -36.57 -14.21
N GLU A 510 -16.23 -37.02 -15.28
CA GLU A 510 -16.35 -36.41 -16.61
C GLU A 510 -17.78 -36.46 -17.14
N ARG A 511 -18.48 -37.62 -17.01
CA ARG A 511 -19.89 -37.77 -17.41
C ARG A 511 -20.81 -36.85 -16.64
N CYS A 512 -20.61 -36.71 -15.33
CA CYS A 512 -21.36 -35.75 -14.51
C CYS A 512 -21.15 -34.31 -14.97
N LEU A 513 -19.89 -33.90 -15.19
CA LEU A 513 -19.54 -32.56 -15.65
C LEU A 513 -20.14 -32.22 -17.03
N LEU A 514 -20.09 -33.17 -17.97
CA LEU A 514 -20.69 -33.02 -19.29
C LEU A 514 -22.20 -32.76 -19.22
N ARG A 515 -22.87 -33.32 -18.21
CA ARG A 515 -24.32 -33.14 -17.96
C ARG A 515 -24.63 -32.00 -16.99
N LYS A 516 -23.64 -31.17 -16.61
CA LYS A 516 -23.77 -30.09 -15.60
C LYS A 516 -24.25 -30.59 -14.24
N GLY A 517 -23.96 -31.85 -13.93
CA GLY A 517 -24.25 -32.51 -12.67
C GLY A 517 -23.07 -32.52 -11.73
N SER A 518 -23.27 -33.18 -10.59
CA SER A 518 -22.24 -33.40 -9.57
C SER A 518 -22.18 -34.88 -9.16
N ILE A 519 -21.00 -35.31 -8.74
CA ILE A 519 -20.76 -36.62 -8.16
C ILE A 519 -19.93 -36.45 -6.87
N GLU A 520 -20.38 -37.10 -5.82
CA GLU A 520 -19.69 -37.19 -4.53
C GLU A 520 -19.42 -38.63 -4.20
N ILE A 521 -18.21 -38.97 -3.80
CA ILE A 521 -17.83 -40.33 -3.41
C ILE A 521 -17.34 -40.28 -1.97
N LYS A 522 -18.07 -40.99 -1.08
CA LYS A 522 -17.73 -41.11 0.34
C LYS A 522 -17.36 -42.55 0.62
N SER A 523 -16.18 -42.78 1.16
CA SER A 523 -15.74 -44.10 1.57
C SER A 523 -15.17 -44.04 2.98
N THR A 524 -15.59 -44.97 3.80
CA THR A 524 -15.10 -45.08 5.18
C THR A 524 -14.67 -46.52 5.42
N GLN A 525 -13.49 -46.72 6.00
CA GLN A 525 -12.94 -48.03 6.27
C GLN A 525 -13.92 -48.85 7.12
N LYS A 526 -14.23 -50.07 6.65
CA LYS A 526 -15.17 -51.02 7.26
C LYS A 526 -16.64 -50.55 7.27
N GLN A 527 -16.99 -49.49 6.56
CA GLN A 527 -18.39 -49.00 6.45
C GLN A 527 -18.87 -48.93 5.00
N GLY A 528 -18.02 -49.37 4.04
CA GLY A 528 -18.33 -49.39 2.62
C GLY A 528 -18.08 -48.05 1.91
N THR A 529 -18.62 -47.92 0.70
CA THR A 529 -18.51 -46.75 -0.15
C THR A 529 -19.89 -46.31 -0.61
N THR A 530 -20.10 -45.01 -0.66
CA THR A 530 -21.32 -44.40 -1.21
C THR A 530 -20.94 -43.46 -2.36
N VAL A 531 -21.52 -43.65 -3.52
CA VAL A 531 -21.42 -42.81 -4.71
C VAL A 531 -22.75 -42.07 -4.91
N ALA A 532 -22.77 -40.77 -4.69
CA ALA A 532 -23.93 -39.94 -4.87
C ALA A 532 -23.80 -39.09 -6.17
N ILE A 533 -24.74 -39.26 -7.07
CA ILE A 533 -24.76 -38.63 -8.41
C ILE A 533 -25.99 -37.75 -8.50
N GLN A 534 -25.85 -36.51 -8.95
CA GLN A 534 -26.94 -35.57 -9.17
C GLN A 534 -26.82 -35.01 -10.60
N LEU A 535 -27.87 -35.17 -11.38
CA LEU A 535 -27.92 -34.76 -12.79
C LEU A 535 -29.20 -33.96 -13.06
N PRO A 536 -29.10 -32.78 -13.67
CA PRO A 536 -30.30 -32.07 -14.09
C PRO A 536 -31.00 -32.83 -15.23
N ILE A 537 -32.31 -32.98 -15.08
CA ILE A 537 -33.16 -33.43 -16.18
C ILE A 537 -33.34 -32.20 -17.05
N GLY A 538 -32.55 -32.07 -18.16
CA GLY A 538 -32.68 -30.92 -19.07
C GLY A 538 -34.11 -30.75 -19.59
N ASP A 539 -34.44 -29.64 -20.26
CA ASP A 539 -35.77 -29.26 -20.78
C ASP A 539 -36.42 -30.30 -21.75
N SER A 540 -35.99 -31.53 -21.75
CA SER A 540 -36.59 -32.66 -22.50
C SER A 540 -37.60 -33.43 -21.62
N ILE A 541 -38.54 -32.69 -21.03
CA ILE A 541 -39.85 -33.29 -20.71
C ILE A 541 -40.65 -33.12 -22.00
N ASP A 542 -40.44 -34.00 -22.98
CA ASP A 542 -41.40 -34.15 -24.06
C ASP A 542 -42.69 -34.71 -23.43
N ASN A 543 -43.78 -33.91 -23.54
CA ASN A 543 -45.13 -34.25 -23.21
C ASN A 543 -45.64 -35.46 -23.98
#